data_993c96a596d78309adb551497864b4e1
#
_entry.id   993c96a596d78309adb551497864b4e1
#
_cell.length_a   1.000
_cell.length_b   1.000
_cell.length_c   1.000
_cell.angle_alpha   90.00
_cell.angle_beta   90.00
_cell.angle_gamma   90.00
#
_symmetry.space_group_name_H-M   'P 1'
#
loop_
_entity.id
_entity.type
_entity.pdbx_description
1 polymer ?
#
loop_
_entity_poly.entity_id
_entity_poly.type
_entity_poly.pdbx_seq_one_letter_code
_entity_poly.pdbx_strand_id
1 'polypeptide(L)'
;GPPPQPAIYRHLRRVHVLLYKSTQKAITGILRTVFRARVTGLENFPANGPVIVASNHLSFLDSIIISAMMPRRVAFLAKAEYVNTPGPRGKMMKAFFEAVDIIPVNRSDRSESLKALDIALEKLQEGKVFGIYPEGTRSRDGYLYRGKIGVAWLAHMTGAPVVPVGLIGTDRLQKPGSNMIYPRRFTIRVGKPLYFEKIGEKMTGKQRRVTTDTIMNEIAQLSGQARKHEYNVSPSAARDAG
;
A
#
# COMPACT_ATOMS: atom_id res chain seq x y z
N GLY A 1 10.81 -21.27 -26.39
CA GLY A 1 10.46 -19.97 -25.84
C GLY A 1 9.01 -19.63 -26.12
N PRO A 2 8.32 -18.82 -25.31
CA PRO A 2 6.94 -18.44 -25.58
C PRO A 2 6.82 -17.70 -26.93
N PRO A 3 5.72 -17.85 -27.66
CA PRO A 3 5.55 -17.24 -28.99
C PRO A 3 5.62 -15.70 -28.89
N PRO A 4 6.13 -15.03 -29.93
CA PRO A 4 6.24 -13.57 -29.94
C PRO A 4 4.84 -12.95 -29.86
N GLN A 5 4.67 -12.07 -28.86
CA GLN A 5 3.41 -11.35 -28.62
C GLN A 5 3.06 -10.47 -29.84
N PRO A 6 1.79 -10.43 -30.29
CA PRO A 6 1.36 -9.60 -31.42
C PRO A 6 1.72 -8.12 -31.21
N ALA A 7 2.03 -7.42 -32.33
CA ALA A 7 2.46 -6.02 -32.30
C ALA A 7 1.46 -5.09 -31.58
N ILE A 8 0.16 -5.39 -31.68
CA ILE A 8 -0.91 -4.64 -31.02
C ILE A 8 -0.80 -4.68 -29.49
N TYR A 9 -0.43 -5.83 -28.91
CA TYR A 9 -0.21 -5.97 -27.47
C TYR A 9 1.00 -5.14 -26.98
N ARG A 10 2.06 -5.09 -27.80
CA ARG A 10 3.25 -4.26 -27.51
C ARG A 10 2.90 -2.78 -27.56
N HIS A 11 2.08 -2.35 -28.50
CA HIS A 11 1.61 -0.98 -28.63
C HIS A 11 0.72 -0.58 -27.45
N LEU A 12 -0.29 -1.36 -27.11
CA LEU A 12 -1.18 -1.13 -25.97
C LEU A 12 -0.39 -1.06 -24.65
N ARG A 13 0.57 -1.97 -24.46
CA ARG A 13 1.43 -1.95 -23.26
C ARG A 13 2.28 -0.68 -23.18
N ARG A 14 2.80 -0.18 -24.30
CA ARG A 14 3.54 1.10 -24.35
C ARG A 14 2.64 2.27 -23.98
N VAL A 15 1.44 2.34 -24.53
CA VAL A 15 0.45 3.38 -24.22
C VAL A 15 0.09 3.38 -22.73
N HIS A 16 -0.20 2.21 -22.16
CA HIS A 16 -0.47 2.08 -20.72
C HIS A 16 0.70 2.54 -19.84
N VAL A 17 1.94 2.19 -20.20
CA VAL A 17 3.13 2.63 -19.46
C VAL A 17 3.33 4.14 -19.57
N LEU A 18 3.11 4.73 -20.73
CA LEU A 18 3.22 6.18 -20.93
C LEU A 18 2.14 6.94 -20.16
N LEU A 19 0.89 6.48 -20.22
CA LEU A 19 -0.23 7.06 -19.46
C LEU A 19 0.04 7.00 -17.96
N TYR A 20 0.50 5.85 -17.45
CA TYR A 20 0.88 5.73 -16.04
C TYR A 20 1.96 6.75 -15.65
N LYS A 21 3.07 6.80 -16.40
CA LYS A 21 4.18 7.70 -16.12
C LYS A 21 3.76 9.19 -16.17
N SER A 22 2.92 9.54 -17.12
CA SER A 22 2.40 10.91 -17.26
C SER A 22 1.48 11.26 -16.07
N THR A 23 0.56 10.36 -15.71
CA THR A 23 -0.32 10.53 -14.56
C THR A 23 0.49 10.61 -13.26
N GLN A 24 1.48 9.73 -13.08
CA GLN A 24 2.37 9.75 -11.92
C GLN A 24 3.14 11.07 -11.82
N LYS A 25 3.72 11.56 -12.92
CA LYS A 25 4.43 12.85 -12.94
C LYS A 25 3.52 14.01 -12.57
N ALA A 26 2.30 14.06 -13.12
CA ALA A 26 1.33 15.10 -12.82
C ALA A 26 0.93 15.09 -11.34
N ILE A 27 0.58 13.93 -10.79
CA ILE A 27 0.23 13.77 -9.37
C ILE A 27 1.43 14.15 -8.49
N THR A 28 2.63 13.66 -8.81
CA THR A 28 3.86 13.99 -8.05
C THR A 28 4.16 15.49 -8.08
N GLY A 29 3.96 16.14 -9.22
CA GLY A 29 4.10 17.59 -9.35
C GLY A 29 3.14 18.34 -8.42
N ILE A 30 1.86 17.98 -8.43
CA ILE A 30 0.85 18.57 -7.54
C ILE A 30 1.20 18.30 -6.07
N LEU A 31 1.58 17.07 -5.71
CA LEU A 31 1.93 16.72 -4.34
C LEU A 31 3.14 17.53 -3.84
N ARG A 32 4.15 17.75 -4.67
CA ARG A 32 5.35 18.51 -4.30
C ARG A 32 5.11 20.02 -4.21
N THR A 33 4.31 20.58 -5.10
CA THR A 33 4.09 22.04 -5.17
C THR A 33 2.94 22.48 -4.26
N VAL A 34 1.76 21.92 -4.42
CA VAL A 34 0.56 22.33 -3.69
C VAL A 34 0.58 21.81 -2.25
N PHE A 35 0.93 20.54 -2.06
CA PHE A 35 0.95 19.90 -0.73
C PHE A 35 2.32 19.99 -0.05
N ARG A 36 3.33 20.53 -0.73
CA ARG A 36 4.70 20.63 -0.22
C ARG A 36 5.21 19.31 0.36
N ALA A 37 4.92 18.21 -0.35
CA ALA A 37 5.32 16.86 0.04
C ALA A 37 6.84 16.74 0.12
N ARG A 38 7.33 16.15 1.22
CA ARG A 38 8.74 15.79 1.40
C ARG A 38 8.87 14.29 1.36
N VAL A 39 9.87 13.80 0.63
CA VAL A 39 10.21 12.37 0.58
C VAL A 39 11.69 12.22 0.86
N THR A 40 12.03 11.30 1.75
CA THR A 40 13.42 10.95 2.07
C THR A 40 13.61 9.45 1.98
N GLY A 41 14.83 9.00 1.68
CA GLY A 41 15.17 7.58 1.66
C GLY A 41 14.77 6.84 0.37
N LEU A 42 14.41 7.54 -0.72
CA LEU A 42 14.08 6.90 -1.99
C LEU A 42 15.23 6.07 -2.57
N GLU A 43 16.45 6.41 -2.23
CA GLU A 43 17.67 5.66 -2.57
C GLU A 43 17.70 4.25 -1.96
N ASN A 44 16.93 4.01 -0.90
CA ASN A 44 16.81 2.69 -0.27
C ASN A 44 15.92 1.73 -1.08
N PHE A 45 15.15 2.26 -2.04
CA PHE A 45 14.14 1.46 -2.73
C PHE A 45 14.78 0.53 -3.76
N PRO A 46 14.54 -0.81 -3.69
CA PRO A 46 15.13 -1.77 -4.63
C PRO A 46 14.71 -1.46 -6.08
N ALA A 47 15.69 -1.38 -6.97
CA ALA A 47 15.46 -1.07 -8.39
C ALA A 47 14.73 -2.19 -9.14
N ASN A 48 14.92 -3.44 -8.74
CA ASN A 48 14.40 -4.63 -9.44
C ASN A 48 13.84 -5.66 -8.45
N GLY A 49 13.13 -6.65 -8.98
CA GLY A 49 12.57 -7.77 -8.21
C GLY A 49 11.32 -7.41 -7.41
N PRO A 50 10.73 -8.41 -6.73
CA PRO A 50 9.58 -8.19 -5.89
C PRO A 50 9.94 -7.36 -4.65
N VAL A 51 9.04 -6.48 -4.22
CA VAL A 51 9.21 -5.66 -3.01
C VAL A 51 7.87 -5.56 -2.28
N ILE A 52 7.89 -5.72 -0.98
CA ILE A 52 6.76 -5.43 -0.11
C ILE A 52 6.96 -4.03 0.49
N VAL A 53 6.08 -3.10 0.21
CA VAL A 53 6.04 -1.79 0.87
C VAL A 53 5.10 -1.89 2.07
N ALA A 54 5.64 -1.76 3.28
CA ALA A 54 4.85 -1.81 4.50
C ALA A 54 4.79 -0.41 5.15
N SER A 55 3.58 0.13 5.32
CA SER A 55 3.39 1.50 5.82
C SER A 55 2.35 1.58 6.92
N ASN A 56 2.45 2.59 7.78
CA ASN A 56 1.34 3.04 8.61
C ASN A 56 0.21 3.60 7.73
N HIS A 57 -1.00 3.67 8.26
CA HIS A 57 -2.19 4.07 7.49
C HIS A 57 -2.99 5.15 8.22
N LEU A 58 -2.99 6.37 7.68
CA LEU A 58 -3.57 7.55 8.29
C LEU A 58 -4.72 8.14 7.45
N SER A 59 -4.66 8.00 6.12
CA SER A 59 -5.59 8.62 5.19
C SER A 59 -6.02 7.67 4.07
N PHE A 60 -7.20 7.88 3.52
CA PHE A 60 -7.60 7.24 2.27
C PHE A 60 -6.62 7.53 1.12
N LEU A 61 -5.98 8.68 1.15
CA LEU A 61 -5.05 9.12 0.10
C LEU A 61 -3.69 8.43 0.16
N ASP A 62 -3.36 7.69 1.23
CA ASP A 62 -2.02 7.13 1.44
C ASP A 62 -1.55 6.23 0.30
N SER A 63 -2.44 5.35 -0.22
CA SER A 63 -2.09 4.47 -1.34
C SER A 63 -1.79 5.23 -2.62
N ILE A 64 -2.53 6.30 -2.88
CA ILE A 64 -2.33 7.18 -4.04
C ILE A 64 -1.00 7.92 -3.89
N ILE A 65 -0.74 8.46 -2.70
CA ILE A 65 0.48 9.21 -2.38
C ILE A 65 1.71 8.31 -2.52
N ILE A 66 1.69 7.11 -1.93
CA ILE A 66 2.79 6.16 -2.04
C ILE A 66 2.99 5.76 -3.51
N SER A 67 1.93 5.37 -4.23
CA SER A 67 2.02 4.97 -5.64
C SER A 67 2.59 6.08 -6.53
N ALA A 68 2.24 7.35 -6.25
CA ALA A 68 2.75 8.49 -7.01
C ALA A 68 4.21 8.84 -6.69
N MET A 69 4.65 8.66 -5.44
CA MET A 69 5.94 9.16 -4.97
C MET A 69 7.06 8.10 -4.96
N MET A 70 6.72 6.81 -5.08
CA MET A 70 7.73 5.74 -5.15
C MET A 70 8.35 5.62 -6.55
N PRO A 71 9.62 5.15 -6.65
CA PRO A 71 10.34 5.03 -7.93
C PRO A 71 9.74 3.99 -8.87
N ARG A 72 9.01 3.01 -8.32
CA ARG A 72 8.37 1.90 -9.05
C ARG A 72 6.88 1.87 -8.75
N ARG A 73 6.10 1.29 -9.68
CA ARG A 73 4.66 1.05 -9.48
C ARG A 73 4.45 0.21 -8.23
N VAL A 74 3.59 0.67 -7.34
CA VAL A 74 3.20 -0.04 -6.12
C VAL A 74 1.73 -0.41 -6.25
N ALA A 75 1.43 -1.71 -6.32
CA ALA A 75 0.07 -2.20 -6.31
C ALA A 75 -0.48 -2.17 -4.89
N PHE A 76 -1.68 -1.64 -4.71
CA PHE A 76 -2.40 -1.65 -3.44
C PHE A 76 -3.77 -2.29 -3.61
N LEU A 77 -4.31 -2.84 -2.53
CA LEU A 77 -5.70 -3.26 -2.47
C LEU A 77 -6.55 -2.17 -1.82
N ALA A 78 -7.69 -1.84 -2.42
CA ALA A 78 -8.68 -0.94 -1.87
C ALA A 78 -10.05 -1.61 -1.78
N LYS A 79 -10.95 -1.06 -0.95
CA LYS A 79 -12.33 -1.54 -0.89
C LYS A 79 -13.04 -1.33 -2.23
N ALA A 80 -13.70 -2.38 -2.74
CA ALA A 80 -14.46 -2.34 -4.00
C ALA A 80 -15.58 -1.29 -4.00
N GLU A 81 -16.11 -0.95 -2.83
CA GLU A 81 -17.13 0.09 -2.65
C GLU A 81 -16.75 1.44 -3.29
N TYR A 82 -15.44 1.76 -3.35
CA TYR A 82 -14.97 3.02 -3.93
C TYR A 82 -15.11 3.08 -5.46
N VAL A 83 -15.11 1.95 -6.15
CA VAL A 83 -15.23 1.87 -7.62
C VAL A 83 -16.61 1.42 -8.08
N ASN A 84 -17.41 0.84 -7.19
CA ASN A 84 -18.75 0.34 -7.51
C ASN A 84 -19.84 1.43 -7.40
N THR A 85 -19.45 2.69 -7.21
CA THR A 85 -20.38 3.81 -7.21
C THR A 85 -20.98 3.98 -8.63
N PRO A 86 -22.33 3.96 -8.80
CA PRO A 86 -22.95 4.16 -10.10
C PRO A 86 -22.65 5.52 -10.70
N GLY A 87 -22.63 5.60 -12.05
CA GLY A 87 -22.52 6.86 -12.79
C GLY A 87 -21.08 7.27 -13.18
N PRO A 88 -20.93 8.49 -13.72
CA PRO A 88 -19.65 8.97 -14.27
C PRO A 88 -18.53 9.05 -13.23
N ARG A 89 -18.87 9.36 -11.97
CA ARG A 89 -17.91 9.44 -10.87
C ARG A 89 -17.27 8.08 -10.56
N GLY A 90 -18.06 7.00 -10.55
CA GLY A 90 -17.51 5.64 -10.35
C GLY A 90 -16.64 5.18 -11.51
N LYS A 91 -17.02 5.48 -12.76
CA LYS A 91 -16.20 5.21 -13.94
C LYS A 91 -14.86 5.93 -13.88
N MET A 92 -14.86 7.21 -13.49
CA MET A 92 -13.64 8.00 -13.33
C MET A 92 -12.76 7.44 -12.20
N MET A 93 -13.34 7.06 -11.05
CA MET A 93 -12.62 6.47 -9.94
C MET A 93 -12.00 5.12 -10.33
N LYS A 94 -12.73 4.28 -11.07
CA LYS A 94 -12.23 3.01 -11.58
C LYS A 94 -11.03 3.22 -12.51
N ALA A 95 -11.15 4.11 -13.50
CA ALA A 95 -10.05 4.44 -14.42
C ALA A 95 -8.83 5.01 -13.66
N PHE A 96 -9.08 5.82 -12.64
CA PHE A 96 -8.02 6.36 -11.79
C PHE A 96 -7.31 5.25 -10.98
N PHE A 97 -8.05 4.33 -10.35
CA PHE A 97 -7.47 3.21 -9.62
C PHE A 97 -6.65 2.29 -10.52
N GLU A 98 -7.14 2.00 -11.73
CA GLU A 98 -6.40 1.26 -12.74
C GLU A 98 -5.10 1.99 -13.14
N ALA A 99 -5.15 3.32 -13.30
CA ALA A 99 -3.99 4.14 -13.63
C ALA A 99 -2.91 4.17 -12.55
N VAL A 100 -3.28 4.02 -11.26
CA VAL A 100 -2.34 4.01 -10.13
C VAL A 100 -2.12 2.62 -9.52
N ASP A 101 -2.57 1.56 -10.20
CA ASP A 101 -2.40 0.15 -9.80
C ASP A 101 -3.06 -0.20 -8.45
N ILE A 102 -4.22 0.39 -8.18
CA ILE A 102 -5.04 0.08 -7.01
C ILE A 102 -6.09 -0.96 -7.42
N ILE A 103 -6.05 -2.11 -6.77
CA ILE A 103 -6.89 -3.27 -7.07
C ILE A 103 -8.10 -3.26 -6.12
N PRO A 104 -9.34 -3.14 -6.62
CA PRO A 104 -10.52 -3.19 -5.77
C PRO A 104 -10.79 -4.62 -5.29
N VAL A 105 -11.00 -4.78 -4.00
CA VAL A 105 -11.35 -6.05 -3.35
C VAL A 105 -12.47 -5.84 -2.35
N ASN A 106 -13.34 -6.83 -2.21
CA ASN A 106 -14.27 -6.85 -1.10
C ASN A 106 -13.52 -7.29 0.18
N ARG A 107 -13.75 -6.63 1.30
CA ARG A 107 -13.09 -6.93 2.57
C ARG A 107 -14.13 -7.12 3.68
N SER A 108 -15.18 -7.89 3.40
CA SER A 108 -16.29 -8.06 4.34
C SER A 108 -16.02 -9.10 5.42
N ASP A 109 -15.17 -10.11 5.13
CA ASP A 109 -14.92 -11.21 6.05
C ASP A 109 -13.48 -11.73 6.03
N ARG A 110 -13.22 -12.78 6.85
CA ARG A 110 -11.92 -13.44 6.96
C ARG A 110 -11.48 -14.12 5.64
N SER A 111 -12.43 -14.64 4.87
CA SER A 111 -12.15 -15.32 3.59
C SER A 111 -11.60 -14.33 2.56
N GLU A 112 -12.11 -13.12 2.57
CA GLU A 112 -11.67 -12.05 1.68
C GLU A 112 -10.31 -11.47 2.06
N SER A 113 -9.97 -11.48 3.36
CA SER A 113 -8.62 -11.14 3.81
C SER A 113 -7.58 -12.15 3.31
N LEU A 114 -7.93 -13.44 3.22
CA LEU A 114 -7.06 -14.48 2.64
C LEU A 114 -6.92 -14.28 1.13
N LYS A 115 -8.00 -14.05 0.41
CA LYS A 115 -7.96 -13.72 -1.03
C LYS A 115 -7.09 -12.50 -1.32
N ALA A 116 -7.13 -11.49 -0.46
CA ALA A 116 -6.29 -10.32 -0.56
C ALA A 116 -4.79 -10.66 -0.45
N LEU A 117 -4.42 -11.59 0.44
CA LEU A 117 -3.05 -12.09 0.54
C LEU A 117 -2.64 -12.95 -0.66
N ASP A 118 -3.55 -13.73 -1.23
CA ASP A 118 -3.28 -14.50 -2.45
C ASP A 118 -3.00 -13.59 -3.64
N ILE A 119 -3.78 -12.52 -3.84
CA ILE A 119 -3.51 -11.50 -4.86
C ILE A 119 -2.14 -10.84 -4.64
N ALA A 120 -1.81 -10.51 -3.39
CA ALA A 120 -0.52 -9.93 -3.04
C ALA A 120 0.64 -10.88 -3.37
N LEU A 121 0.48 -12.17 -3.04
CA LEU A 121 1.45 -13.22 -3.34
C LEU A 121 1.68 -13.35 -4.84
N GLU A 122 0.61 -13.39 -5.65
CA GLU A 122 0.69 -13.44 -7.12
C GLU A 122 1.47 -12.24 -7.67
N LYS A 123 1.17 -11.02 -7.21
CA LYS A 123 1.88 -9.80 -7.65
C LYS A 123 3.38 -9.85 -7.31
N LEU A 124 3.74 -10.34 -6.13
CA LEU A 124 5.13 -10.49 -5.73
C LEU A 124 5.84 -11.58 -6.54
N GLN A 125 5.17 -12.70 -6.84
CA GLN A 125 5.71 -13.76 -7.70
C GLN A 125 5.95 -13.29 -9.14
N GLU A 126 5.14 -12.34 -9.64
CA GLU A 126 5.37 -11.65 -10.90
C GLU A 126 6.55 -10.64 -10.85
N GLY A 127 7.25 -10.51 -9.74
CA GLY A 127 8.36 -9.56 -9.55
C GLY A 127 7.91 -8.12 -9.36
N LYS A 128 6.64 -7.88 -9.03
CA LYS A 128 6.06 -6.54 -8.81
C LYS A 128 6.24 -6.06 -7.38
N VAL A 129 5.97 -4.77 -7.19
CA VAL A 129 5.94 -4.13 -5.86
C VAL A 129 4.51 -4.15 -5.36
N PHE A 130 4.33 -4.58 -4.12
CA PHE A 130 3.03 -4.64 -3.46
C PHE A 130 3.03 -3.86 -2.14
N GLY A 131 2.05 -2.99 -1.96
CA GLY A 131 1.89 -2.19 -0.76
C GLY A 131 0.88 -2.79 0.21
N ILE A 132 1.23 -2.83 1.47
CA ILE A 132 0.38 -3.33 2.54
C ILE A 132 0.42 -2.40 3.76
N TYR A 133 -0.72 -2.26 4.42
CA TYR A 133 -0.84 -1.62 5.72
C TYR A 133 -1.01 -2.70 6.79
N PRO A 134 0.05 -3.00 7.58
CA PRO A 134 -0.02 -4.11 8.54
C PRO A 134 -1.09 -3.92 9.61
N GLU A 135 -1.45 -2.68 9.94
CA GLU A 135 -2.56 -2.37 10.86
C GLU A 135 -3.93 -2.90 10.37
N GLY A 136 -4.09 -3.07 9.05
CA GLY A 136 -5.30 -3.56 8.39
C GLY A 136 -6.42 -2.53 8.25
N THR A 137 -6.37 -1.41 8.97
CA THR A 137 -7.29 -0.28 8.85
C THR A 137 -6.59 1.03 9.24
N ARG A 138 -7.18 2.17 8.90
CA ARG A 138 -6.62 3.50 9.19
C ARG A 138 -6.61 3.79 10.69
N SER A 139 -5.49 4.31 11.18
CA SER A 139 -5.45 4.94 12.50
C SER A 139 -6.21 6.27 12.46
N ARG A 140 -7.11 6.47 13.41
CA ARG A 140 -7.95 7.67 13.52
C ARG A 140 -7.54 8.57 14.67
N ASP A 141 -6.74 8.06 15.58
CA ASP A 141 -6.25 8.73 16.79
C ASP A 141 -4.75 9.02 16.75
N GLY A 142 -4.09 8.70 15.63
CA GLY A 142 -2.68 8.99 15.41
C GLY A 142 -1.70 7.97 16.01
N TYR A 143 -2.18 6.93 16.71
CA TYR A 143 -1.32 5.86 17.20
C TYR A 143 -1.01 4.83 16.13
N LEU A 144 0.13 4.16 16.25
CA LEU A 144 0.49 3.00 15.44
C LEU A 144 0.05 1.73 16.17
N TYR A 145 -0.92 1.05 15.63
CA TYR A 145 -1.50 -0.16 16.20
C TYR A 145 -0.67 -1.41 15.90
N ARG A 146 -0.97 -2.50 16.60
CA ARG A 146 -0.32 -3.79 16.41
C ARG A 146 -0.54 -4.30 14.98
N GLY A 147 0.53 -4.67 14.29
CA GLY A 147 0.46 -5.20 12.93
C GLY A 147 -0.11 -6.62 12.89
N LYS A 148 -0.93 -6.90 11.88
CA LYS A 148 -1.41 -8.24 11.52
C LYS A 148 -0.30 -9.02 10.82
N ILE A 149 -0.28 -10.33 11.00
CA ILE A 149 0.80 -11.22 10.54
C ILE A 149 0.88 -11.44 9.02
N GLY A 150 -0.06 -10.89 8.25
CA GLY A 150 -0.09 -11.06 6.78
C GLY A 150 1.16 -10.53 6.08
N VAL A 151 1.75 -9.43 6.55
CA VAL A 151 2.98 -8.88 6.00
C VAL A 151 4.16 -9.84 6.17
N ALA A 152 4.28 -10.48 7.33
CA ALA A 152 5.31 -11.48 7.60
C ALA A 152 5.09 -12.75 6.78
N TRP A 153 3.83 -13.18 6.62
CA TRP A 153 3.49 -14.31 5.76
C TRP A 153 3.96 -14.07 4.32
N LEU A 154 3.66 -12.91 3.75
CA LEU A 154 4.12 -12.54 2.41
C LEU A 154 5.66 -12.53 2.30
N ALA A 155 6.35 -11.94 3.29
CA ALA A 155 7.81 -11.88 3.31
C ALA A 155 8.44 -13.28 3.32
N HIS A 156 7.96 -14.18 4.17
CA HIS A 156 8.49 -15.54 4.26
C HIS A 156 8.04 -16.47 3.12
N MET A 157 6.88 -16.21 2.51
CA MET A 157 6.45 -16.97 1.33
C MET A 157 7.27 -16.63 0.09
N THR A 158 7.65 -15.36 -0.07
CA THR A 158 8.30 -14.88 -1.29
C THR A 158 9.80 -14.67 -1.16
N GLY A 159 10.30 -14.38 0.03
CA GLY A 159 11.66 -13.86 0.26
C GLY A 159 11.85 -12.43 -0.26
N ALA A 160 10.76 -11.75 -0.63
CA ALA A 160 10.82 -10.35 -1.06
C ALA A 160 11.25 -9.43 0.08
N PRO A 161 12.15 -8.47 -0.16
CA PRO A 161 12.50 -7.48 0.84
C PRO A 161 11.28 -6.64 1.22
N VAL A 162 11.18 -6.31 2.50
CA VAL A 162 10.16 -5.41 3.03
C VAL A 162 10.76 -4.02 3.20
N VAL A 163 10.24 -3.04 2.48
CA VAL A 163 10.62 -1.63 2.61
C VAL A 163 9.62 -0.96 3.55
N PRO A 164 10.03 -0.62 4.78
CA PRO A 164 9.17 0.10 5.71
C PRO A 164 9.05 1.57 5.27
N VAL A 165 7.84 2.10 5.35
CA VAL A 165 7.53 3.48 5.00
C VAL A 165 6.77 4.15 6.14
N GLY A 166 7.23 5.31 6.57
CA GLY A 166 6.55 6.16 7.54
C GLY A 166 5.86 7.34 6.86
N LEU A 167 4.55 7.44 7.02
CA LEU A 167 3.74 8.58 6.60
C LEU A 167 3.51 9.51 7.79
N ILE A 168 3.67 10.82 7.57
CA ILE A 168 3.52 11.85 8.59
C ILE A 168 2.64 12.96 8.03
N GLY A 169 1.51 13.23 8.67
CA GLY A 169 0.64 14.36 8.36
C GLY A 169 -0.35 14.13 7.22
N THR A 170 -0.48 12.91 6.69
CA THR A 170 -1.48 12.58 5.66
C THR A 170 -2.90 12.53 6.22
N ASP A 171 -3.07 12.32 7.53
CA ASP A 171 -4.32 12.46 8.28
C ASP A 171 -4.96 13.85 8.15
N ARG A 172 -4.15 14.88 7.98
CA ARG A 172 -4.58 16.27 7.87
C ARG A 172 -5.05 16.68 6.47
N LEU A 173 -4.86 15.80 5.47
CA LEU A 173 -5.24 16.05 4.08
C LEU A 173 -6.75 15.91 3.87
N GLN A 174 -7.42 15.13 4.69
CA GLN A 174 -8.85 14.87 4.59
C GLN A 174 -9.44 14.65 5.97
N LYS A 175 -10.47 15.42 6.31
CA LYS A 175 -11.20 15.21 7.58
C LYS A 175 -12.04 13.93 7.50
N PRO A 176 -12.19 13.17 8.60
CA PRO A 176 -13.10 12.02 8.66
C PRO A 176 -14.51 12.42 8.21
N GLY A 177 -15.10 11.61 7.31
CA GLY A 177 -16.46 11.87 6.79
C GLY A 177 -16.58 12.98 5.74
N SER A 178 -15.48 13.65 5.37
CA SER A 178 -15.45 14.69 4.33
C SER A 178 -14.79 14.19 3.05
N ASN A 179 -15.29 14.65 1.91
CA ASN A 179 -14.67 14.44 0.59
C ASN A 179 -13.71 15.59 0.21
N MET A 180 -13.60 16.62 1.06
CA MET A 180 -12.70 17.76 0.78
C MET A 180 -11.26 17.38 1.09
N ILE A 181 -10.36 17.73 0.17
CA ILE A 181 -8.91 17.58 0.32
C ILE A 181 -8.31 18.94 0.64
N TYR A 182 -7.55 19.01 1.73
CA TYR A 182 -6.89 20.23 2.18
C TYR A 182 -5.41 20.19 1.81
N PRO A 183 -4.85 21.25 1.20
CA PRO A 183 -3.44 21.30 0.83
C PRO A 183 -2.56 21.51 2.08
N ARG A 184 -2.30 20.46 2.79
CA ARG A 184 -1.43 20.42 3.97
C ARG A 184 -0.12 19.72 3.66
N ARG A 185 0.96 20.15 4.31
CA ARG A 185 2.27 19.50 4.21
C ARG A 185 2.23 18.10 4.81
N PHE A 186 2.86 17.15 4.12
CA PHE A 186 3.11 15.81 4.64
C PHE A 186 4.53 15.34 4.29
N THR A 187 4.96 14.28 4.97
CA THR A 187 6.29 13.69 4.77
C THR A 187 6.16 12.18 4.59
N ILE A 188 6.97 11.64 3.68
CA ILE A 188 7.18 10.21 3.48
C ILE A 188 8.63 9.91 3.82
N ARG A 189 8.87 8.95 4.72
CA ARG A 189 10.19 8.44 5.02
C ARG A 189 10.29 6.98 4.58
N VAL A 190 11.18 6.70 3.66
CA VAL A 190 11.44 5.35 3.14
C VAL A 190 12.64 4.77 3.90
N GLY A 191 12.40 3.69 4.61
CA GLY A 191 13.43 3.00 5.39
C GLY A 191 14.30 2.09 4.53
N LYS A 192 15.34 1.53 5.15
CA LYS A 192 16.16 0.50 4.51
C LYS A 192 15.38 -0.79 4.33
N PRO A 193 15.59 -1.53 3.24
CA PRO A 193 14.95 -2.82 3.04
C PRO A 193 15.30 -3.81 4.15
N LEU A 194 14.29 -4.50 4.66
CA LEU A 194 14.44 -5.61 5.60
C LEU A 194 14.37 -6.91 4.81
N TYR A 195 15.34 -7.79 5.05
CA TYR A 195 15.42 -9.09 4.39
C TYR A 195 15.09 -10.19 5.38
N PHE A 196 14.15 -11.06 5.00
CA PHE A 196 13.75 -12.20 5.80
C PHE A 196 13.95 -13.48 5.01
N GLU A 197 14.24 -14.57 5.71
CA GLU A 197 14.41 -15.88 5.10
C GLU A 197 13.10 -16.34 4.42
N LYS A 198 13.24 -16.91 3.22
CA LYS A 198 12.13 -17.55 2.53
C LYS A 198 11.90 -18.95 3.13
N ILE A 199 10.91 -19.05 4.01
CA ILE A 199 10.58 -20.30 4.74
C ILE A 199 9.45 -21.06 4.03
N GLY A 200 8.55 -20.35 3.34
CA GLY A 200 7.35 -20.91 2.74
C GLY A 200 6.30 -21.31 3.80
N GLU A 201 5.54 -22.36 3.53
CA GLU A 201 4.41 -22.78 4.39
C GLU A 201 4.81 -23.30 5.78
N LYS A 202 6.08 -23.69 5.95
CA LYS A 202 6.61 -24.22 7.23
C LYS A 202 6.83 -23.15 8.30
N MET A 203 6.59 -21.87 8.01
CA MET A 203 6.78 -20.80 8.98
C MET A 203 5.83 -20.95 10.20
N THR A 204 6.40 -20.77 11.38
CA THR A 204 5.65 -20.84 12.64
C THR A 204 4.91 -19.54 12.94
N GLY A 205 3.89 -19.60 13.78
CA GLY A 205 3.20 -18.41 14.29
C GLY A 205 4.13 -17.43 15.01
N LYS A 206 5.13 -17.97 15.75
CA LYS A 206 6.17 -17.18 16.43
C LYS A 206 7.03 -16.41 15.44
N GLN A 207 7.51 -17.06 14.38
CA GLN A 207 8.29 -16.40 13.33
C GLN A 207 7.50 -15.27 12.68
N ARG A 208 6.24 -15.52 12.30
CA ARG A 208 5.36 -14.46 11.74
C ARG A 208 5.20 -13.29 12.69
N ARG A 209 5.05 -13.55 13.99
CA ARG A 209 4.89 -12.48 14.98
C ARG A 209 6.16 -11.64 15.12
N VAL A 210 7.30 -12.29 15.30
CA VAL A 210 8.62 -11.60 15.43
C VAL A 210 8.91 -10.74 14.20
N THR A 211 8.73 -11.30 13.00
CA THR A 211 8.93 -10.57 11.74
C THR A 211 7.99 -9.37 11.63
N THR A 212 6.70 -9.55 11.97
CA THR A 212 5.74 -8.44 11.95
C THR A 212 6.14 -7.34 12.94
N ASP A 213 6.54 -7.70 14.14
CA ASP A 213 6.94 -6.72 15.17
C ASP A 213 8.21 -5.98 14.76
N THR A 214 9.16 -6.63 14.11
CA THR A 214 10.34 -5.99 13.53
C THR A 214 9.95 -4.93 12.48
N ILE A 215 9.07 -5.29 11.55
CA ILE A 215 8.55 -4.35 10.53
C ILE A 215 7.83 -3.16 11.18
N MET A 216 6.98 -3.44 12.16
CA MET A 216 6.24 -2.39 12.87
C MET A 216 7.14 -1.46 13.67
N ASN A 217 8.25 -1.95 14.23
CA ASN A 217 9.23 -1.12 14.92
C ASN A 217 9.90 -0.12 13.95
N GLU A 218 10.27 -0.57 12.75
CA GLU A 218 10.84 0.32 11.73
C GLU A 218 9.81 1.37 11.27
N ILE A 219 8.56 0.98 11.05
CA ILE A 219 7.48 1.93 10.71
C ILE A 219 7.30 2.96 11.83
N ALA A 220 7.34 2.53 13.10
CA ALA A 220 7.23 3.44 14.25
C ALA A 220 8.36 4.48 14.29
N GLN A 221 9.61 4.06 14.05
CA GLN A 221 10.75 4.96 13.98
C GLN A 221 10.62 5.98 12.84
N LEU A 222 10.17 5.53 11.66
CA LEU A 222 10.02 6.37 10.48
C LEU A 222 8.84 7.36 10.62
N SER A 223 7.71 6.92 11.16
CA SER A 223 6.50 7.75 11.32
C SER A 223 6.55 8.65 12.54
N GLY A 224 7.28 8.23 13.59
CA GLY A 224 7.30 8.91 14.89
C GLY A 224 6.03 8.71 15.72
N GLN A 225 5.16 7.76 15.32
CA GLN A 225 3.93 7.47 16.05
C GLN A 225 4.20 6.70 17.35
N ALA A 226 3.50 7.06 18.42
CA ALA A 226 3.43 6.23 19.61
C ALA A 226 2.67 4.94 19.30
N ARG A 227 3.11 3.82 19.87
CA ARG A 227 2.55 2.50 19.60
C ARG A 227 1.44 2.11 20.58
N LYS A 228 0.43 1.42 20.04
CA LYS A 228 -0.53 0.64 20.81
C LYS A 228 -0.30 -0.84 20.57
N HIS A 229 -0.34 -1.65 21.64
CA HIS A 229 -0.10 -3.09 21.56
C HIS A 229 -1.36 -3.90 21.25
N GLU A 230 -2.47 -3.24 20.95
CA GLU A 230 -3.75 -3.81 20.53
C GLU A 230 -3.95 -3.71 19.02
N TYR A 231 -4.83 -4.54 18.47
CA TYR A 231 -5.21 -4.46 17.07
C TYR A 231 -6.20 -3.32 16.84
N ASN A 232 -6.02 -2.62 15.73
CA ASN A 232 -6.98 -1.60 15.30
C ASN A 232 -8.26 -2.27 14.78
N VAL A 233 -9.41 -1.75 15.19
CA VAL A 233 -10.73 -2.26 14.81
C VAL A 233 -11.38 -1.30 13.80
N SER A 234 -11.85 -1.83 12.67
CA SER A 234 -12.57 -1.00 11.71
C SER A 234 -13.94 -0.58 12.28
N PRO A 235 -14.46 0.61 11.96
CA PRO A 235 -15.77 1.05 12.45
C PRO A 235 -16.93 0.18 12.01
N SER A 236 -16.81 -0.53 10.87
CA SER A 236 -17.79 -1.54 10.45
C SER A 236 -17.79 -2.73 11.41
N ALA A 237 -16.63 -3.28 11.74
CA ALA A 237 -16.50 -4.40 12.68
C ALA A 237 -16.91 -4.01 14.12
N ALA A 238 -16.75 -2.76 14.52
CA ALA A 238 -17.19 -2.28 15.82
C ALA A 238 -18.71 -2.13 15.92
N ARG A 239 -19.42 -1.93 14.80
CA ARG A 239 -20.90 -1.89 14.76
C ARG A 239 -21.54 -3.26 14.79
N ASP A 240 -20.86 -4.29 14.29
CA ASP A 240 -21.36 -5.66 14.23
C ASP A 240 -21.13 -6.44 15.56
N ALA A 241 -20.38 -5.84 16.50
CA ALA A 241 -20.06 -6.42 17.81
C ALA A 241 -20.85 -5.83 18.99
N GLY A 242 -21.74 -4.85 18.76
CA GLY A 242 -22.63 -4.22 19.74
C GLY A 242 -24.11 -4.42 19.40
#